data_27f577100ffb78916202e286a72c21bd
#
_entry.id   27f577100ffb78916202e286a72c21bd
#
_cell.length_a   1.000
_cell.length_b   1.000
_cell.length_c   1.000
_cell.angle_alpha   90.00
_cell.angle_beta   90.00
_cell.angle_gamma   90.00
#
_symmetry.space_group_name_H-M   'P 1'
#
loop_
_entity.id
_entity.type
_entity.pdbx_description
1 polymer ?
#
loop_
_entity_poly.entity_id
_entity_poly.type
_entity_poly.pdbx_seq_one_letter_code
_entity_poly.pdbx_strand_id
1 'polypeptide(L)'
;MRSFIHHLFRDKSVATMLLISSFIIGICALAPSLFVLVVLDKYLSSGITSTLISLAIGAIILLSFEFAFRQNRAGMIQALNKKIFQPIIDALSKKIKDTQLSGEEFKALEKAGAVIKGATNSSITGWILDWPFVLMFLIALLFINWTAAVIASVFMIIMMVLTAQRVNLNLQQDSTANLEIFLMGLMTIVILSVGAYKILECDCNLTIGMLIGSNILASRALQGANKYAKAKEAIKQRDRATAQIISFINKK
;
A
#
# COMPACT_ATOMS: atom_id res chain seq x y z
N MET A 1 -12.65 -6.74 10.40
CA MET A 1 -11.30 -6.22 10.65
C MET A 1 -10.71 -6.70 11.98
N ARG A 2 -11.42 -6.60 13.12
CA ARG A 2 -10.94 -7.14 14.43
C ARG A 2 -10.60 -8.63 14.38
N SER A 3 -11.44 -9.46 13.79
CA SER A 3 -11.22 -10.92 13.67
C SER A 3 -9.95 -11.26 12.88
N PHE A 4 -9.69 -10.57 11.77
CA PHE A 4 -8.50 -10.79 10.95
C PHE A 4 -7.21 -10.38 11.67
N ILE A 5 -7.21 -9.21 12.28
CA ILE A 5 -6.08 -8.72 13.07
C ILE A 5 -5.81 -9.69 14.23
N HIS A 6 -6.86 -10.16 14.92
CA HIS A 6 -6.73 -11.12 16.00
C HIS A 6 -6.10 -12.45 15.53
N HIS A 7 -6.48 -12.94 14.36
CA HIS A 7 -5.87 -14.14 13.77
C HIS A 7 -4.42 -13.92 13.32
N LEU A 8 -4.11 -12.74 12.77
CA LEU A 8 -2.76 -12.37 12.35
C LEU A 8 -1.80 -12.28 13.54
N PHE A 9 -2.28 -11.74 14.67
CA PHE A 9 -1.49 -11.54 15.90
C PHE A 9 -1.60 -12.70 16.92
N ARG A 10 -2.33 -13.76 16.58
CA ARG A 10 -2.45 -14.93 17.45
C ARG A 10 -1.12 -15.64 17.64
N ASP A 11 -0.30 -15.67 16.61
CA ASP A 11 1.06 -16.22 16.63
C ASP A 11 2.06 -15.05 16.75
N LYS A 12 2.49 -14.74 17.99
CA LYS A 12 3.36 -13.58 18.29
C LYS A 12 4.64 -13.59 17.46
N SER A 13 5.23 -14.77 17.21
CA SER A 13 6.45 -14.90 16.41
C SER A 13 6.24 -14.49 14.95
N VAL A 14 5.15 -14.93 14.32
CA VAL A 14 4.82 -14.56 12.93
C VAL A 14 4.47 -13.08 12.83
N ALA A 15 3.74 -12.55 13.81
CA ALA A 15 3.39 -11.13 13.84
C ALA A 15 4.61 -10.23 13.95
N THR A 16 5.57 -10.56 14.83
CA THR A 16 6.82 -9.78 14.97
C THR A 16 7.67 -9.85 13.70
N MET A 17 7.80 -11.02 13.07
CA MET A 17 8.51 -11.16 11.79
C MET A 17 7.88 -10.32 10.68
N LEU A 18 6.54 -10.30 10.58
CA LEU A 18 5.82 -9.48 9.61
C LEU A 18 6.03 -7.98 9.84
N LEU A 19 6.00 -7.53 11.11
CA LEU A 19 6.24 -6.13 11.46
C LEU A 19 7.68 -5.72 11.17
N ILE A 20 8.66 -6.53 11.55
CA ILE A 20 10.08 -6.26 11.26
C ILE A 20 10.32 -6.20 9.75
N SER A 21 9.79 -7.16 8.98
CA SER A 21 9.90 -7.15 7.52
C SER A 21 9.29 -5.88 6.92
N SER A 22 8.12 -5.46 7.41
CA SER A 22 7.46 -4.23 6.95
C SER A 22 8.27 -2.98 7.28
N PHE A 23 8.89 -2.92 8.46
CA PHE A 23 9.78 -1.82 8.86
C PHE A 23 10.99 -1.71 7.94
N ILE A 24 11.68 -2.84 7.69
CA ILE A 24 12.83 -2.88 6.77
C ILE A 24 12.41 -2.45 5.36
N ILE A 25 11.28 -2.96 4.84
CA ILE A 25 10.73 -2.56 3.54
C ILE A 25 10.49 -1.05 3.51
N GLY A 26 9.93 -0.48 4.59
CA GLY A 26 9.67 0.96 4.70
C GLY A 26 10.96 1.79 4.60
N ILE A 27 12.02 1.40 5.30
CA ILE A 27 13.34 2.08 5.23
C ILE A 27 13.93 1.95 3.83
N CYS A 28 13.98 0.75 3.26
CA CYS A 28 14.54 0.54 1.93
C CYS A 28 13.77 1.31 0.85
N ALA A 29 12.47 1.50 1.04
CA ALA A 29 11.63 2.26 0.12
C ALA A 29 11.94 3.77 0.10
N LEU A 30 12.71 4.32 1.04
CA LEU A 30 13.21 5.69 0.98
C LEU A 30 14.39 5.83 0.00
N ALA A 31 15.09 4.76 -0.31
CA ALA A 31 16.34 4.78 -1.08
C ALA A 31 16.24 5.54 -2.42
N PRO A 32 15.21 5.35 -3.29
CA PRO A 32 15.16 6.07 -4.56
C PRO A 32 15.01 7.58 -4.41
N SER A 33 14.24 8.06 -3.41
CA SER A 33 14.07 9.49 -3.18
C SER A 33 15.33 10.12 -2.64
N LEU A 34 16.02 9.45 -1.71
CA LEU A 34 17.30 9.90 -1.16
C LEU A 34 18.41 9.85 -2.22
N PHE A 35 18.44 8.83 -3.06
CA PHE A 35 19.36 8.73 -4.18
C PHE A 35 19.23 9.93 -5.12
N VAL A 36 18.00 10.24 -5.58
CA VAL A 36 17.75 11.39 -6.47
C VAL A 36 18.15 12.70 -5.81
N LEU A 37 17.80 12.89 -4.54
CA LEU A 37 18.18 14.09 -3.77
C LEU A 37 19.70 14.25 -3.75
N VAL A 38 20.44 13.22 -3.36
CA VAL A 38 21.90 13.31 -3.22
C VAL A 38 22.59 13.45 -4.59
N VAL A 39 22.09 12.78 -5.63
CA VAL A 39 22.64 12.91 -6.98
C VAL A 39 22.47 14.32 -7.51
N LEU A 40 21.28 14.90 -7.40
CA LEU A 40 21.03 16.26 -7.91
C LEU A 40 21.78 17.32 -7.12
N ASP A 41 21.89 17.19 -5.81
CA ASP A 41 22.52 18.21 -4.98
C ASP A 41 24.04 18.09 -4.93
N LYS A 42 24.59 16.88 -4.90
CA LYS A 42 26.04 16.67 -4.76
C LYS A 42 26.73 16.34 -6.07
N TYR A 43 26.21 15.37 -6.83
CA TYR A 43 26.90 14.95 -8.05
C TYR A 43 26.89 16.03 -9.13
N LEU A 44 25.74 16.66 -9.39
CA LEU A 44 25.65 17.73 -10.40
C LEU A 44 26.47 18.97 -10.01
N SER A 45 26.71 19.22 -8.72
CA SER A 45 27.52 20.33 -8.25
C SER A 45 29.03 20.03 -8.24
N SER A 46 29.43 18.74 -7.96
CA SER A 46 30.84 18.38 -7.80
C SER A 46 31.47 17.66 -9.01
N GLY A 47 30.65 17.02 -9.87
CA GLY A 47 31.08 16.27 -11.04
C GLY A 47 31.86 14.97 -10.74
N ILE A 48 31.89 14.50 -9.48
CA ILE A 48 32.71 13.34 -9.06
C ILE A 48 31.99 12.04 -9.42
N THR A 49 32.43 11.38 -10.50
CA THR A 49 31.81 10.14 -11.02
C THR A 49 31.87 8.95 -10.06
N SER A 50 32.93 8.84 -9.24
CA SER A 50 33.06 7.77 -8.23
C SER A 50 31.96 7.84 -7.19
N THR A 51 31.53 9.04 -6.79
CA THR A 51 30.43 9.23 -5.85
C THR A 51 29.10 8.77 -6.45
N LEU A 52 28.85 9.05 -7.73
CA LEU A 52 27.65 8.60 -8.43
C LEU A 52 27.56 7.07 -8.48
N ILE A 53 28.68 6.43 -8.85
CA ILE A 53 28.73 4.96 -8.94
C ILE A 53 28.47 4.32 -7.57
N SER A 54 29.11 4.81 -6.52
CA SER A 54 28.92 4.30 -5.16
C SER A 54 27.48 4.45 -4.67
N LEU A 55 26.87 5.62 -4.91
CA LEU A 55 25.46 5.88 -4.57
C LEU A 55 24.50 4.98 -5.36
N ALA A 56 24.76 4.79 -6.67
CA ALA A 56 23.94 3.92 -7.52
C ALA A 56 24.01 2.47 -7.04
N ILE A 57 25.20 1.95 -6.75
CA ILE A 57 25.38 0.60 -6.21
C ILE A 57 24.63 0.45 -4.87
N GLY A 58 24.79 1.41 -3.96
CA GLY A 58 24.09 1.41 -2.67
C GLY A 58 22.56 1.40 -2.83
N ALA A 59 22.03 2.23 -3.73
CA ALA A 59 20.60 2.28 -4.03
C ALA A 59 20.07 0.97 -4.63
N ILE A 60 20.82 0.34 -5.54
CA ILE A 60 20.49 -0.97 -6.13
C ILE A 60 20.47 -2.06 -5.06
N ILE A 61 21.44 -2.07 -4.16
CA ILE A 61 21.47 -3.03 -3.04
C ILE A 61 20.24 -2.86 -2.16
N LEU A 62 19.88 -1.63 -1.76
CA LEU A 62 18.70 -1.37 -0.94
C LEU A 62 17.41 -1.79 -1.64
N LEU A 63 17.27 -1.53 -2.95
CA LEU A 63 16.12 -1.98 -3.72
C LEU A 63 16.04 -3.51 -3.83
N SER A 64 17.19 -4.18 -3.94
CA SER A 64 17.27 -5.64 -3.96
C SER A 64 16.84 -6.25 -2.61
N PHE A 65 17.24 -5.63 -1.50
CA PHE A 65 16.76 -6.00 -0.17
C PHE A 65 15.24 -5.74 -0.03
N GLU A 66 14.74 -4.57 -0.47
CA GLU A 66 13.30 -4.29 -0.48
C GLU A 66 12.54 -5.39 -1.20
N PHE A 67 12.98 -5.78 -2.40
CA PHE A 67 12.35 -6.84 -3.18
C PHE A 67 12.36 -8.18 -2.45
N ALA A 68 13.50 -8.60 -1.92
CA ALA A 68 13.65 -9.87 -1.21
C ALA A 68 12.75 -9.93 0.05
N PHE A 69 12.71 -8.86 0.85
CA PHE A 69 11.83 -8.79 2.02
C PHE A 69 10.35 -8.77 1.66
N ARG A 70 9.95 -8.08 0.57
CA ARG A 70 8.58 -8.12 0.06
C ARG A 70 8.17 -9.53 -0.36
N GLN A 71 9.05 -10.25 -1.04
CA GLN A 71 8.78 -11.61 -1.52
C GLN A 71 8.64 -12.60 -0.35
N ASN A 72 9.57 -12.56 0.61
CA ASN A 72 9.50 -13.38 1.81
C ASN A 72 8.22 -13.11 2.62
N ARG A 73 7.90 -11.84 2.85
CA ARG A 73 6.66 -11.44 3.54
C ARG A 73 5.42 -11.92 2.81
N ALA A 74 5.39 -11.82 1.48
CA ALA A 74 4.26 -12.30 0.69
C ALA A 74 4.05 -13.81 0.86
N GLY A 75 5.12 -14.61 0.87
CA GLY A 75 5.06 -16.06 1.14
C GLY A 75 4.49 -16.37 2.52
N MET A 76 4.95 -15.67 3.56
CA MET A 76 4.44 -15.85 4.94
C MET A 76 2.95 -15.50 5.04
N ILE A 77 2.51 -14.39 4.46
CA ILE A 77 1.10 -13.98 4.45
C ILE A 77 0.25 -15.00 3.69
N GLN A 78 0.73 -15.48 2.54
CA GLN A 78 0.02 -16.49 1.75
C GLN A 78 -0.17 -17.80 2.51
N ALA A 79 0.87 -18.28 3.19
CA ALA A 79 0.78 -19.48 4.02
C ALA A 79 -0.23 -19.31 5.16
N LEU A 80 -0.23 -18.13 5.83
CA LEU A 80 -1.17 -17.82 6.89
C LEU A 80 -2.61 -17.74 6.38
N ASN A 81 -2.85 -17.04 5.27
CA ASN A 81 -4.16 -16.93 4.64
C ASN A 81 -4.69 -18.31 4.20
N LYS A 82 -3.85 -19.14 3.61
CA LYS A 82 -4.21 -20.50 3.22
C LYS A 82 -4.66 -21.32 4.45
N LYS A 83 -3.91 -21.28 5.55
CA LYS A 83 -4.25 -21.99 6.78
C LYS A 83 -5.61 -21.57 7.35
N ILE A 84 -5.98 -20.28 7.23
CA ILE A 84 -7.23 -19.73 7.81
C ILE A 84 -8.43 -19.97 6.89
N PHE A 85 -8.31 -19.73 5.60
CA PHE A 85 -9.44 -19.67 4.67
C PHE A 85 -9.66 -20.94 3.84
N GLN A 86 -8.63 -21.77 3.64
CA GLN A 86 -8.75 -23.00 2.87
C GLN A 86 -9.83 -23.94 3.46
N PRO A 87 -9.91 -24.19 4.78
CA PRO A 87 -10.94 -25.06 5.34
C PRO A 87 -12.38 -24.58 5.06
N ILE A 88 -12.59 -23.26 5.02
CA ILE A 88 -13.91 -22.66 4.72
C ILE A 88 -14.28 -22.89 3.25
N ILE A 89 -13.31 -22.72 2.35
CA ILE A 89 -13.51 -22.95 0.91
C ILE A 89 -13.75 -24.43 0.63
N ASP A 90 -13.03 -25.32 1.29
CA ASP A 90 -13.18 -26.77 1.12
C ASP A 90 -14.55 -27.25 1.65
N ALA A 91 -14.99 -26.75 2.82
CA ALA A 91 -16.32 -27.03 3.36
C ALA A 91 -17.43 -26.50 2.43
N LEU A 92 -17.25 -25.31 1.85
CA LEU A 92 -18.18 -24.77 0.85
C LEU A 92 -18.28 -25.67 -0.37
N SER A 93 -17.13 -26.05 -0.95
CA SER A 93 -17.08 -26.87 -2.15
C SER A 93 -17.70 -28.26 -1.94
N LYS A 94 -17.53 -28.83 -0.75
CA LYS A 94 -18.16 -30.09 -0.38
C LYS A 94 -19.69 -29.94 -0.29
N LYS A 95 -20.19 -28.93 0.42
CA LYS A 95 -21.63 -28.72 0.60
C LYS A 95 -22.34 -28.35 -0.70
N ILE A 96 -21.69 -27.64 -1.61
CA ILE A 96 -22.22 -27.35 -2.96
C ILE A 96 -22.43 -28.64 -3.76
N LYS A 97 -21.54 -29.64 -3.62
CA LYS A 97 -21.66 -30.93 -4.31
C LYS A 97 -22.79 -31.79 -3.73
N ASP A 98 -23.03 -31.68 -2.41
CA ASP A 98 -23.99 -32.52 -1.69
C ASP A 98 -25.41 -31.94 -1.70
N THR A 99 -25.60 -30.68 -2.12
CA THR A 99 -26.90 -30.00 -2.07
C THR A 99 -27.33 -29.57 -3.48
N GLN A 100 -28.56 -29.87 -3.88
CA GLN A 100 -29.17 -29.31 -5.09
C GLN A 100 -29.52 -27.85 -4.85
N LEU A 101 -28.69 -26.93 -5.38
CA LEU A 101 -28.83 -25.50 -5.25
C LEU A 101 -29.61 -24.93 -6.44
N SER A 102 -30.38 -23.87 -6.19
CA SER A 102 -30.91 -23.06 -7.30
C SER A 102 -29.77 -22.36 -8.04
N GLY A 103 -29.96 -22.09 -9.35
CA GLY A 103 -28.90 -21.44 -10.14
C GLY A 103 -28.47 -20.08 -9.61
N GLU A 104 -29.35 -19.34 -8.93
CA GLU A 104 -29.03 -18.05 -8.30
C GLU A 104 -28.22 -18.21 -7.00
N GLU A 105 -28.58 -19.17 -6.16
CA GLU A 105 -27.83 -19.48 -4.94
C GLU A 105 -26.42 -19.95 -5.25
N PHE A 106 -26.27 -20.82 -6.27
CA PHE A 106 -24.96 -21.27 -6.73
C PHE A 106 -24.07 -20.10 -7.16
N LYS A 107 -24.58 -19.21 -8.01
CA LYS A 107 -23.85 -18.00 -8.46
C LYS A 107 -23.48 -17.07 -7.32
N ALA A 108 -24.36 -16.90 -6.34
CA ALA A 108 -24.10 -16.05 -5.16
C ALA A 108 -22.97 -16.64 -4.29
N LEU A 109 -22.94 -17.95 -4.08
CA LEU A 109 -21.91 -18.64 -3.31
C LEU A 109 -20.57 -18.71 -4.05
N GLU A 110 -20.58 -18.93 -5.36
CA GLU A 110 -19.40 -18.88 -6.20
C GLU A 110 -18.75 -17.47 -6.15
N LYS A 111 -19.57 -16.42 -6.29
CA LYS A 111 -19.12 -15.04 -6.15
C LYS A 111 -18.53 -14.76 -4.77
N ALA A 112 -19.17 -15.25 -3.69
CA ALA A 112 -18.64 -15.10 -2.35
C ALA A 112 -17.30 -15.84 -2.17
N GLY A 113 -17.14 -17.04 -2.70
CA GLY A 113 -15.89 -17.79 -2.74
C GLY A 113 -14.77 -17.04 -3.49
N ALA A 114 -15.10 -16.47 -4.65
CA ALA A 114 -14.17 -15.66 -5.45
C ALA A 114 -13.72 -14.40 -4.69
N VAL A 115 -14.64 -13.72 -3.99
CA VAL A 115 -14.33 -12.55 -3.13
C VAL A 115 -13.37 -12.94 -2.01
N ILE A 116 -13.58 -14.06 -1.32
CA ILE A 116 -12.66 -14.52 -0.28
C ILE A 116 -11.28 -14.80 -0.88
N LYS A 117 -11.22 -15.56 -1.98
CA LYS A 117 -9.96 -15.88 -2.67
C LYS A 117 -9.20 -14.63 -3.12
N GLY A 118 -9.89 -13.64 -3.68
CA GLY A 118 -9.30 -12.37 -4.09
C GLY A 118 -8.77 -11.57 -2.89
N ALA A 119 -9.56 -11.44 -1.83
CA ALA A 119 -9.19 -10.68 -0.64
C ALA A 119 -8.15 -11.38 0.26
N THR A 120 -7.86 -12.67 0.06
CA THR A 120 -6.76 -13.40 0.72
C THR A 120 -5.43 -13.25 -0.01
N ASN A 121 -5.36 -12.45 -1.07
CA ASN A 121 -4.11 -12.15 -1.74
C ASN A 121 -3.11 -11.50 -0.75
N SER A 122 -1.87 -11.99 -0.78
CA SER A 122 -0.79 -11.50 0.09
C SER A 122 -0.56 -9.99 -0.04
N SER A 123 -0.75 -9.42 -1.23
CA SER A 123 -0.61 -7.98 -1.47
C SER A 123 -1.59 -7.15 -0.65
N ILE A 124 -2.87 -7.54 -0.58
CA ILE A 124 -3.91 -6.81 0.16
C ILE A 124 -3.59 -6.78 1.66
N THR A 125 -3.20 -7.93 2.21
CA THR A 125 -2.79 -8.02 3.61
C THR A 125 -1.52 -7.22 3.88
N GLY A 126 -0.55 -7.25 2.96
CA GLY A 126 0.69 -6.47 3.02
C GLY A 126 0.43 -4.96 3.07
N TRP A 127 -0.53 -4.45 2.32
CA TRP A 127 -0.88 -3.02 2.32
C TRP A 127 -1.39 -2.53 3.68
N ILE A 128 -2.06 -3.40 4.46
CA ILE A 128 -2.48 -3.05 5.83
C ILE A 128 -1.29 -2.99 6.77
N LEU A 129 -0.33 -3.90 6.62
CA LEU A 129 0.89 -3.88 7.42
C LEU A 129 1.81 -2.70 7.07
N ASP A 130 1.73 -2.21 5.83
CA ASP A 130 2.53 -1.08 5.35
C ASP A 130 1.97 0.29 5.78
N TRP A 131 0.71 0.37 6.22
CA TRP A 131 0.07 1.63 6.59
C TRP A 131 0.85 2.46 7.63
N PRO A 132 1.36 1.90 8.74
CA PRO A 132 2.12 2.69 9.70
C PRO A 132 3.37 3.33 9.10
N PHE A 133 3.95 2.73 8.06
CA PHE A 133 5.16 3.21 7.40
C PHE A 133 4.90 4.34 6.40
N VAL A 134 3.64 4.59 6.02
CA VAL A 134 3.25 5.81 5.30
C VAL A 134 3.56 7.05 6.13
N LEU A 135 3.38 6.98 7.46
CA LEU A 135 3.77 8.06 8.37
C LEU A 135 5.28 8.32 8.35
N MET A 136 6.09 7.29 8.17
CA MET A 136 7.55 7.44 8.03
C MET A 136 7.91 8.25 6.79
N PHE A 137 7.21 8.04 5.66
CA PHE A 137 7.40 8.87 4.46
C PHE A 137 7.01 10.32 4.71
N LEU A 138 5.93 10.59 5.44
CA LEU A 138 5.52 11.95 5.79
C LEU A 138 6.52 12.60 6.76
N ILE A 139 7.04 11.87 7.73
CA ILE A 139 8.07 12.36 8.65
C ILE A 139 9.34 12.71 7.87
N ALA A 140 9.81 11.82 7.02
CA ALA A 140 10.97 12.09 6.16
C ALA A 140 10.74 13.33 5.26
N LEU A 141 9.52 13.47 4.73
CA LEU A 141 9.13 14.60 3.91
C LEU A 141 9.13 15.92 4.69
N LEU A 142 8.68 15.90 5.97
CA LEU A 142 8.72 17.07 6.85
C LEU A 142 10.16 17.58 7.07
N PHE A 143 11.13 16.68 7.20
CA PHE A 143 12.54 17.04 7.36
C PHE A 143 13.17 17.57 6.06
N ILE A 144 12.75 17.09 4.89
CA ILE A 144 13.29 17.51 3.59
C ILE A 144 12.60 18.78 3.11
N ASN A 145 11.27 18.81 3.14
CA ASN A 145 10.46 19.91 2.62
C ASN A 145 9.09 19.93 3.31
N TRP A 146 8.96 20.76 4.35
CA TRP A 146 7.73 20.84 5.14
C TRP A 146 6.50 21.25 4.32
N THR A 147 6.68 22.10 3.28
CA THR A 147 5.55 22.52 2.43
C THR A 147 5.04 21.39 1.54
N ALA A 148 5.95 20.56 1.01
CA ALA A 148 5.57 19.36 0.29
C ALA A 148 4.86 18.34 1.22
N ALA A 149 5.27 18.27 2.49
CA ALA A 149 4.61 17.42 3.48
C ALA A 149 3.17 17.86 3.75
N VAL A 150 2.92 19.17 3.88
CA VAL A 150 1.55 19.70 4.05
C VAL A 150 0.71 19.41 2.82
N ILE A 151 1.22 19.70 1.61
CA ILE A 151 0.52 19.43 0.36
C ILE A 151 0.19 17.92 0.25
N ALA A 152 1.17 17.05 0.45
CA ALA A 152 0.96 15.60 0.40
C ALA A 152 -0.08 15.12 1.43
N SER A 153 -0.07 15.67 2.64
CA SER A 153 -1.06 15.33 3.68
C SER A 153 -2.48 15.72 3.28
N VAL A 154 -2.66 16.89 2.69
CA VAL A 154 -3.97 17.35 2.17
C VAL A 154 -4.46 16.42 1.06
N PHE A 155 -3.62 16.12 0.06
CA PHE A 155 -3.98 15.20 -1.02
C PHE A 155 -4.27 13.79 -0.51
N MET A 156 -3.55 13.33 0.51
CA MET A 156 -3.79 12.04 1.16
C MET A 156 -5.16 11.98 1.83
N ILE A 157 -5.55 13.04 2.56
CA ILE A 157 -6.88 13.15 3.18
C ILE A 157 -7.97 13.16 2.11
N ILE A 158 -7.82 13.97 1.06
CA ILE A 158 -8.75 14.03 -0.07
C ILE A 158 -8.91 12.64 -0.69
N MET A 159 -7.81 11.93 -0.96
CA MET A 159 -7.83 10.58 -1.53
C MET A 159 -8.56 9.59 -0.63
N MET A 160 -8.32 9.62 0.69
CA MET A 160 -9.00 8.75 1.65
C MET A 160 -10.50 9.03 1.73
N VAL A 161 -10.90 10.30 1.75
CA VAL A 161 -12.33 10.70 1.78
C VAL A 161 -13.03 10.27 0.50
N LEU A 162 -12.46 10.55 -0.67
CA LEU A 162 -13.04 10.17 -1.95
C LEU A 162 -13.14 8.66 -2.12
N THR A 163 -12.13 7.90 -1.69
CA THR A 163 -12.18 6.44 -1.71
C THR A 163 -13.27 5.91 -0.77
N ALA A 164 -13.41 6.49 0.43
CA ALA A 164 -14.43 6.09 1.38
C ALA A 164 -15.87 6.40 0.88
N GLN A 165 -16.08 7.55 0.26
CA GLN A 165 -17.39 7.92 -0.31
C GLN A 165 -17.79 7.02 -1.49
N ARG A 166 -16.86 6.64 -2.35
CA ARG A 166 -17.10 5.73 -3.49
C ARG A 166 -17.53 4.33 -3.08
N VAL A 167 -16.97 3.83 -1.99
CA VAL A 167 -17.39 2.55 -1.39
C VAL A 167 -18.89 2.57 -1.03
N ASN A 168 -19.39 3.72 -0.58
CA ASN A 168 -20.81 3.88 -0.25
C ASN A 168 -21.70 3.99 -1.49
N LEU A 169 -21.16 4.44 -2.63
CA LEU A 169 -21.91 4.68 -3.87
C LEU A 169 -21.83 3.52 -4.89
N ASN A 170 -21.17 2.39 -4.56
CA ASN A 170 -20.99 1.21 -5.45
C ASN A 170 -20.44 1.54 -6.85
N LEU A 171 -19.61 2.58 -6.97
CA LEU A 171 -19.03 2.98 -8.25
C LEU A 171 -17.94 2.02 -8.71
N GLN A 172 -17.86 1.79 -10.02
CA GLN A 172 -16.95 0.84 -10.66
C GLN A 172 -15.47 1.02 -10.23
N GLN A 173 -14.76 -0.09 -10.07
CA GLN A 173 -13.38 -0.16 -9.59
C GLN A 173 -12.37 0.62 -10.48
N ASP A 174 -12.62 0.69 -11.79
CA ASP A 174 -11.78 1.41 -12.75
C ASP A 174 -11.73 2.92 -12.49
N SER A 175 -12.84 3.50 -12.05
CA SER A 175 -12.95 4.93 -11.70
C SER A 175 -12.05 5.33 -10.53
N THR A 176 -11.67 4.40 -9.63
CA THR A 176 -10.76 4.70 -8.52
C THR A 176 -9.29 4.76 -8.96
N ALA A 177 -8.89 3.94 -9.94
CA ALA A 177 -7.55 3.97 -10.50
C ALA A 177 -7.30 5.28 -11.27
N ASN A 178 -8.26 5.71 -12.07
CA ASN A 178 -8.19 6.96 -12.81
C ASN A 178 -8.11 8.18 -11.89
N LEU A 179 -8.87 8.18 -10.78
CA LEU A 179 -8.79 9.24 -9.77
C LEU A 179 -7.42 9.28 -9.08
N GLU A 180 -6.84 8.12 -8.78
CA GLU A 180 -5.50 8.04 -8.18
C GLU A 180 -4.45 8.67 -9.08
N ILE A 181 -4.46 8.34 -10.38
CA ILE A 181 -3.55 8.90 -11.38
C ILE A 181 -3.72 10.41 -11.47
N PHE A 182 -4.96 10.88 -11.54
CA PHE A 182 -5.27 12.31 -11.60
C PHE A 182 -4.77 13.06 -10.37
N LEU A 183 -5.08 12.58 -9.16
CA LEU A 183 -4.65 13.23 -7.91
C LEU A 183 -3.13 13.19 -7.74
N MET A 184 -2.46 12.11 -8.16
CA MET A 184 -0.99 12.07 -8.16
C MET A 184 -0.39 13.10 -9.10
N GLY A 185 -0.91 13.21 -10.32
CA GLY A 185 -0.46 14.21 -11.29
C GLY A 185 -0.67 15.63 -10.78
N LEU A 186 -1.85 15.92 -10.23
CA LEU A 186 -2.18 17.24 -9.69
C LEU A 186 -1.31 17.58 -8.47
N MET A 187 -1.09 16.65 -7.56
CA MET A 187 -0.18 16.81 -6.42
C MET A 187 1.24 17.12 -6.89
N THR A 188 1.74 16.40 -7.90
CA THR A 188 3.06 16.63 -8.50
C THR A 188 3.17 18.04 -9.05
N ILE A 189 2.17 18.52 -9.82
CA ILE A 189 2.14 19.87 -10.37
C ILE A 189 2.18 20.90 -9.24
N VAL A 190 1.38 20.73 -8.20
CA VAL A 190 1.32 21.67 -7.06
C VAL A 190 2.65 21.69 -6.29
N ILE A 191 3.22 20.53 -5.97
CA ILE A 191 4.50 20.44 -5.25
C ILE A 191 5.63 21.11 -6.05
N LEU A 192 5.73 20.81 -7.36
CA LEU A 192 6.77 21.37 -8.21
C LEU A 192 6.59 22.88 -8.43
N SER A 193 5.36 23.35 -8.63
CA SER A 193 5.07 24.78 -8.81
C SER A 193 5.40 25.59 -7.55
N VAL A 194 4.90 25.17 -6.40
CA VAL A 194 5.15 25.83 -5.11
C VAL A 194 6.63 25.76 -4.74
N GLY A 195 7.28 24.63 -4.99
CA GLY A 195 8.69 24.46 -4.71
C GLY A 195 9.58 25.28 -5.63
N ALA A 196 9.28 25.34 -6.94
CA ALA A 196 10.01 26.18 -7.88
C ALA A 196 9.88 27.67 -7.53
N TYR A 197 8.66 28.12 -7.19
CA TYR A 197 8.43 29.48 -6.70
C TYR A 197 9.31 29.81 -5.48
N LYS A 198 9.37 28.91 -4.51
CA LYS A 198 10.18 29.08 -3.30
C LYS A 198 11.68 29.09 -3.57
N ILE A 199 12.17 28.28 -4.51
CA ILE A 199 13.58 28.29 -4.89
C ILE A 199 13.99 29.66 -5.52
N LEU A 200 13.10 30.29 -6.28
CA LEU A 200 13.39 31.51 -7.02
C LEU A 200 13.18 32.78 -6.20
N GLU A 201 12.15 32.83 -5.36
CA GLU A 201 11.75 34.07 -4.67
C GLU A 201 12.02 34.07 -3.16
N CYS A 202 12.12 32.93 -2.53
CA CYS A 202 12.50 32.85 -1.14
C CYS A 202 13.95 32.38 -1.05
N ASP A 203 14.76 33.04 -0.28
CA ASP A 203 16.10 32.59 0.11
C ASP A 203 16.01 31.36 1.07
N CYS A 204 15.20 30.39 0.65
CA CYS A 204 14.95 29.19 1.38
C CYS A 204 16.01 28.14 1.00
N ASN A 205 16.60 27.45 1.97
CA ASN A 205 17.58 26.38 1.76
C ASN A 205 17.01 25.16 0.98
N LEU A 206 16.03 25.39 0.08
CA LEU A 206 15.39 24.35 -0.72
C LEU A 206 16.16 24.18 -2.02
N THR A 207 16.74 23.01 -2.23
CA THR A 207 17.47 22.66 -3.44
C THR A 207 16.57 21.97 -4.46
N ILE A 208 17.02 21.91 -5.73
CA ILE A 208 16.32 21.16 -6.79
C ILE A 208 16.23 19.69 -6.43
N GLY A 209 17.28 19.11 -5.85
CA GLY A 209 17.30 17.72 -5.39
C GLY A 209 16.28 17.47 -4.29
N MET A 210 16.19 18.36 -3.30
CA MET A 210 15.16 18.31 -2.25
C MET A 210 13.74 18.38 -2.85
N LEU A 211 13.53 19.24 -3.86
CA LEU A 211 12.22 19.37 -4.50
C LEU A 211 11.80 18.08 -5.23
N ILE A 212 12.67 17.52 -6.05
CA ILE A 212 12.36 16.30 -6.81
C ILE A 212 12.28 15.08 -5.87
N GLY A 213 13.20 14.96 -4.93
CA GLY A 213 13.18 13.89 -3.90
C GLY A 213 11.90 13.94 -3.06
N SER A 214 11.45 15.13 -2.67
CA SER A 214 10.20 15.31 -1.92
C SER A 214 8.96 14.93 -2.74
N ASN A 215 8.94 15.22 -4.05
CA ASN A 215 7.85 14.80 -4.92
C ASN A 215 7.74 13.27 -5.05
N ILE A 216 8.88 12.57 -5.17
CA ILE A 216 8.91 11.11 -5.21
C ILE A 216 8.37 10.53 -3.89
N LEU A 217 8.78 11.10 -2.77
CA LEU A 217 8.38 10.66 -1.43
C LEU A 217 6.89 10.90 -1.18
N ALA A 218 6.37 12.08 -1.57
CA ALA A 218 4.96 12.43 -1.51
C ALA A 218 4.10 11.45 -2.34
N SER A 219 4.54 11.12 -3.55
CA SER A 219 3.87 10.15 -4.42
C SER A 219 3.80 8.76 -3.79
N ARG A 220 4.86 8.31 -3.13
CA ARG A 220 4.87 7.03 -2.38
C ARG A 220 3.93 7.05 -1.17
N ALA A 221 3.87 8.15 -0.44
CA ALA A 221 2.94 8.32 0.68
C ALA A 221 1.49 8.25 0.21
N LEU A 222 1.13 8.96 -0.87
CA LEU A 222 -0.21 8.95 -1.44
C LEU A 222 -0.61 7.55 -1.94
N GLN A 223 0.28 6.85 -2.66
CA GLN A 223 0.06 5.46 -3.08
C GLN A 223 -0.15 4.52 -1.90
N GLY A 224 0.63 4.68 -0.83
CA GLY A 224 0.48 3.89 0.41
C GLY A 224 -0.89 4.08 1.05
N ALA A 225 -1.37 5.33 1.14
CA ALA A 225 -2.69 5.66 1.66
C ALA A 225 -3.82 5.03 0.83
N ASN A 226 -3.73 5.11 -0.50
CA ASN A 226 -4.72 4.52 -1.40
C ASN A 226 -4.75 2.98 -1.31
N LYS A 227 -3.58 2.35 -1.28
CA LYS A 227 -3.46 0.89 -1.09
C LYS A 227 -4.11 0.44 0.23
N TYR A 228 -3.92 1.18 1.32
CA TYR A 228 -4.58 0.91 2.59
C TYR A 228 -6.09 1.02 2.51
N ALA A 229 -6.61 2.08 1.88
CA ALA A 229 -8.05 2.27 1.70
C ALA A 229 -8.68 1.10 0.90
N LYS A 230 -8.06 0.71 -0.21
CA LYS A 230 -8.46 -0.46 -1.03
C LYS A 230 -8.40 -1.78 -0.23
N ALA A 231 -7.35 -1.97 0.57
CA ALA A 231 -7.20 -3.17 1.39
C ALA A 231 -8.26 -3.26 2.50
N LYS A 232 -8.59 -2.13 3.14
CA LYS A 232 -9.65 -2.06 4.16
C LYS A 232 -11.01 -2.45 3.58
N GLU A 233 -11.30 -2.01 2.37
CA GLU A 233 -12.53 -2.37 1.67
C GLU A 233 -12.57 -3.87 1.32
N ALA A 234 -11.51 -4.39 0.69
CA ALA A 234 -11.41 -5.79 0.32
C ALA A 234 -11.59 -6.71 1.54
N ILE A 235 -11.03 -6.35 2.70
CA ILE A 235 -11.24 -7.11 3.95
C ILE A 235 -12.69 -7.02 4.42
N LYS A 236 -13.34 -5.87 4.33
CA LYS A 236 -14.75 -5.73 4.70
C LYS A 236 -15.65 -6.60 3.82
N GLN A 237 -15.39 -6.63 2.51
CA GLN A 237 -16.12 -7.49 1.56
C GLN A 237 -15.88 -8.97 1.86
N ARG A 238 -14.64 -9.36 2.16
CA ARG A 238 -14.29 -10.73 2.56
C ARG A 238 -15.03 -11.16 3.84
N ASP A 239 -15.05 -10.30 4.87
CA ASP A 239 -15.72 -10.63 6.13
C ASP A 239 -17.22 -10.84 5.92
N ARG A 240 -17.86 -10.06 5.03
CA ARG A 240 -19.26 -10.26 4.62
C ARG A 240 -19.46 -11.57 3.85
N ALA A 241 -18.62 -11.85 2.87
CA ALA A 241 -18.66 -13.09 2.10
C ALA A 241 -18.43 -14.32 2.98
N THR A 242 -17.51 -14.24 3.93
CA THR A 242 -17.27 -15.31 4.90
C THR A 242 -18.50 -15.57 5.78
N ALA A 243 -19.18 -14.51 6.26
CA ALA A 243 -20.40 -14.65 7.04
C ALA A 243 -21.52 -15.31 6.23
N GLN A 244 -21.69 -14.95 4.94
CA GLN A 244 -22.64 -15.59 4.04
C GLN A 244 -22.36 -17.09 3.87
N ILE A 245 -21.11 -17.47 3.62
CA ILE A 245 -20.73 -18.87 3.45
C ILE A 245 -20.94 -19.67 4.73
N ILE A 246 -20.56 -19.13 5.89
CA ILE A 246 -20.77 -19.79 7.18
C ILE A 246 -22.27 -19.98 7.47
N SER A 247 -23.09 -18.96 7.19
CA SER A 247 -24.55 -19.09 7.36
C SER A 247 -25.16 -20.16 6.46
N PHE A 248 -24.65 -20.28 5.23
CA PHE A 248 -25.08 -21.33 4.31
C PHE A 248 -24.63 -22.73 4.76
N ILE A 249 -23.37 -22.87 5.21
CA ILE A 249 -22.84 -24.16 5.71
C ILE A 249 -23.64 -24.65 6.92
N ASN A 250 -24.04 -23.73 7.81
CA ASN A 250 -24.78 -24.03 9.04
C ASN A 250 -26.30 -24.19 8.83
N LYS A 251 -26.83 -23.88 7.65
CA LYS A 251 -28.23 -24.15 7.29
C LYS A 251 -28.42 -25.64 7.14
N LYS A 252 -29.20 -26.24 8.06
CA LYS A 252 -29.58 -27.66 8.04
C LYS A 252 -30.53 -27.98 6.91
#